data_6e908323a8dbd4241c7d343bf6b2a4f4
#
_entry.id   6e908323a8dbd4241c7d343bf6b2a4f4
#
_cell.length_a   1.000
_cell.length_b   1.000
_cell.length_c   1.000
_cell.angle_alpha   90.00
_cell.angle_beta   90.00
_cell.angle_gamma   90.00
#
_symmetry.space_group_name_H-M   'P 1'
#
loop_
_entity.id
_entity.type
_entity.pdbx_description
1 polymer ?
#
loop_
_entity_poly.entity_id
_entity_poly.type
_entity_poly.pdbx_seq_one_letter_code
_entity_poly.pdbx_strand_id
1 'polypeptide(L)'
;MQAIDRLLKGAALALQAAGKSGSIDGYTQGAKRAWELVSGIWTAVLQRKLHYALPPANFEHTGQKVRSPGQVLDAGLATCLDLALLFAACLEQARLNPLLIVTRGHAFVGVWLRDEQFSAAVVDDITALRKRVKLRRLLAKGWSV
;
A
#
# COMPACT_ATOMS: atom_id res chain seq x y z
N MET A 1 2.92 15.39 -2.94
CA MET A 1 1.51 15.64 -3.27
C MET A 1 1.19 15.32 -4.72
N GLN A 2 1.77 16.02 -5.69
CA GLN A 2 1.47 15.78 -7.11
C GLN A 2 1.65 14.33 -7.59
N ALA A 3 2.64 13.60 -7.08
CA ALA A 3 2.88 12.21 -7.46
C ALA A 3 1.73 11.29 -6.99
N ILE A 4 1.27 11.48 -5.76
CA ILE A 4 0.16 10.73 -5.19
C ILE A 4 -1.14 11.05 -5.94
N ASP A 5 -1.40 12.31 -6.24
CA ASP A 5 -2.60 12.73 -6.99
C ASP A 5 -2.64 12.10 -8.38
N ARG A 6 -1.49 12.03 -9.07
CA ARG A 6 -1.38 11.35 -10.36
C ARG A 6 -1.69 9.86 -10.27
N LEU A 7 -1.21 9.19 -9.22
CA LEU A 7 -1.49 7.78 -9.01
C LEU A 7 -2.97 7.53 -8.66
N LEU A 8 -3.58 8.37 -7.85
CA LEU A 8 -5.01 8.26 -7.54
C LEU A 8 -5.88 8.55 -8.76
N LYS A 9 -5.49 9.49 -9.60
CA LYS A 9 -6.16 9.71 -10.90
C LYS A 9 -6.05 8.46 -11.79
N GLY A 10 -4.88 7.84 -11.84
CA GLY A 10 -4.68 6.58 -12.54
C GLY A 10 -5.53 5.43 -11.96
N ALA A 11 -5.66 5.37 -10.64
CA ALA A 11 -6.52 4.40 -9.96
C ALA A 11 -8.00 4.59 -10.34
N ALA A 12 -8.48 5.84 -10.35
CA ALA A 12 -9.84 6.16 -10.77
C ALA A 12 -10.11 5.74 -12.22
N LEU A 13 -9.17 6.01 -13.12
CA LEU A 13 -9.27 5.60 -14.52
C LEU A 13 -9.28 4.07 -14.68
N ALA A 14 -8.46 3.36 -13.91
CA ALA A 14 -8.44 1.90 -13.91
C ALA A 14 -9.77 1.31 -13.43
N LEU A 15 -10.38 1.90 -12.40
CA LEU A 15 -11.69 1.50 -11.91
C LEU A 15 -12.78 1.73 -12.95
N GLN A 16 -12.77 2.88 -13.62
CA GLN A 16 -13.71 3.19 -14.70
C GLN A 16 -13.55 2.23 -15.89
N ALA A 17 -12.32 1.89 -16.26
CA ALA A 17 -12.05 0.91 -17.30
C ALA A 17 -12.57 -0.49 -16.96
N ALA A 18 -12.65 -0.82 -15.66
CA ALA A 18 -13.25 -2.07 -15.16
C ALA A 18 -14.77 -1.99 -14.98
N GLY A 19 -15.42 -0.93 -15.45
CA GLY A 19 -16.87 -0.72 -15.32
C GLY A 19 -17.32 -0.32 -13.92
N LYS A 20 -16.41 0.22 -13.10
CA LYS A 20 -16.68 0.64 -11.73
C LYS A 20 -16.62 2.16 -11.60
N SER A 21 -17.16 2.70 -10.50
CA SER A 21 -17.04 4.13 -10.21
C SER A 21 -15.58 4.53 -10.03
N GLY A 22 -15.19 5.70 -10.52
CA GLY A 22 -13.89 6.30 -10.27
C GLY A 22 -13.80 7.12 -8.98
N SER A 23 -14.84 7.11 -8.16
CA SER A 23 -14.89 7.85 -6.91
C SER A 23 -13.91 7.28 -5.87
N ILE A 24 -13.15 8.15 -5.22
CA ILE A 24 -12.16 7.77 -4.20
C ILE A 24 -12.72 8.19 -2.84
N ASP A 25 -13.49 7.32 -2.24
CA ASP A 25 -14.35 7.63 -1.09
C ASP A 25 -14.09 6.80 0.18
N GLY A 26 -12.94 6.16 0.26
CA GLY A 26 -12.52 5.43 1.46
C GLY A 26 -13.47 4.28 1.82
N TYR A 27 -13.97 4.31 3.05
CA TYR A 27 -14.82 3.24 3.60
C TYR A 27 -16.32 3.49 3.44
N THR A 28 -16.74 4.57 2.81
CA THR A 28 -18.16 4.95 2.76
C THR A 28 -19.08 3.91 2.14
N GLN A 29 -18.55 3.06 1.26
CA GLN A 29 -19.31 2.00 0.59
C GLN A 29 -18.91 0.59 1.01
N GLY A 30 -18.22 0.46 2.13
CA GLY A 30 -17.91 -0.83 2.75
C GLY A 30 -16.62 -1.49 2.29
N ALA A 31 -16.38 -2.70 2.78
CA ALA A 31 -15.12 -3.42 2.62
C ALA A 31 -14.84 -3.84 1.18
N LYS A 32 -15.86 -4.23 0.43
CA LYS A 32 -15.70 -4.59 -0.99
C LYS A 32 -15.18 -3.40 -1.80
N ARG A 33 -15.76 -2.23 -1.58
CA ARG A 33 -15.33 -1.00 -2.26
C ARG A 33 -13.92 -0.60 -1.84
N ALA A 34 -13.58 -0.72 -0.57
CA ALA A 34 -12.22 -0.49 -0.09
C ALA A 34 -11.20 -1.36 -0.83
N TRP A 35 -11.51 -2.65 -1.02
CA TRP A 35 -10.67 -3.56 -1.80
C TRP A 35 -10.57 -3.14 -3.27
N GLU A 36 -11.64 -2.68 -3.88
CA GLU A 36 -11.62 -2.16 -5.25
C GLU A 36 -10.70 -0.94 -5.37
N LEU A 37 -10.74 -0.02 -4.40
CA LEU A 37 -9.84 1.14 -4.37
C LEU A 37 -8.36 0.70 -4.25
N VAL A 38 -8.07 -0.24 -3.38
CA VAL A 38 -6.72 -0.83 -3.25
C VAL A 38 -6.26 -1.42 -4.58
N SER A 39 -7.13 -2.18 -5.24
CA SER A 39 -6.83 -2.80 -6.54
C SER A 39 -6.59 -1.77 -7.64
N GLY A 40 -7.34 -0.67 -7.64
CA GLY A 40 -7.14 0.45 -8.56
C GLY A 40 -5.79 1.13 -8.34
N ILE A 41 -5.43 1.38 -7.09
CA ILE A 41 -4.12 1.94 -6.72
C ILE A 41 -2.99 1.00 -7.15
N TRP A 42 -3.12 -0.29 -6.89
CA TRP A 42 -2.18 -1.31 -7.33
C TRP A 42 -1.97 -1.26 -8.84
N THR A 43 -3.05 -1.24 -9.60
CA THR A 43 -3.01 -1.14 -11.06
C THR A 43 -2.29 0.13 -11.54
N ALA A 44 -2.58 1.27 -10.93
CA ALA A 44 -1.93 2.53 -11.27
C ALA A 44 -0.41 2.50 -11.02
N VAL A 45 0.02 1.89 -9.93
CA VAL A 45 1.45 1.72 -9.64
C VAL A 45 2.11 0.76 -10.62
N LEU A 46 1.47 -0.38 -10.92
CA LEU A 46 1.98 -1.34 -11.91
C LEU A 46 2.17 -0.72 -13.30
N GLN A 47 1.28 0.16 -13.70
CA GLN A 47 1.37 0.86 -15.01
C GLN A 47 2.60 1.77 -15.09
N ARG A 48 3.22 2.15 -13.98
CA ARG A 48 4.46 2.93 -13.96
C ARG A 48 5.69 2.12 -14.31
N LYS A 49 5.61 0.79 -14.30
CA LYS A 49 6.72 -0.12 -14.65
C LYS A 49 7.99 0.19 -13.86
N LEU A 50 7.85 0.34 -12.55
CA LEU A 50 8.96 0.64 -11.66
C LEU A 50 9.92 -0.55 -11.58
N HIS A 51 11.23 -0.25 -11.58
CA HIS A 51 12.27 -1.24 -11.35
C HIS A 51 12.52 -1.39 -9.85
N TYR A 52 12.55 -2.61 -9.39
CA TYR A 52 12.90 -2.91 -8.01
C TYR A 52 14.41 -2.79 -7.81
N ALA A 53 14.80 -2.02 -6.80
CA ALA A 53 16.19 -1.87 -6.41
C ALA A 53 16.43 -2.52 -5.06
N LEU A 54 17.51 -3.28 -4.94
CA LEU A 54 17.99 -3.69 -3.63
C LEU A 54 18.55 -2.46 -2.90
N PRO A 55 18.29 -2.34 -1.58
CA PRO A 55 18.92 -1.28 -0.81
C PRO A 55 20.44 -1.39 -0.94
N PRO A 56 21.17 -0.28 -1.13
CA PRO A 56 22.63 -0.32 -1.10
C PRO A 56 23.09 -0.85 0.27
N ALA A 57 24.26 -1.51 0.29
CA ALA A 57 24.90 -1.91 1.52
C ALA A 57 24.91 -0.70 2.47
N ASN A 58 24.39 -0.92 3.68
CA ASN A 58 24.09 0.18 4.58
C ASN A 58 25.37 0.80 5.13
N PHE A 59 25.72 1.96 4.62
CA PHE A 59 26.84 2.77 5.13
C PHE A 59 26.39 3.81 6.14
N GLU A 60 25.09 3.88 6.44
CA GLU A 60 24.54 4.80 7.43
C GLU A 60 24.35 4.09 8.76
N HIS A 61 24.87 4.68 9.82
CA HIS A 61 24.72 4.17 11.18
C HIS A 61 23.27 4.28 11.70
N THR A 62 22.45 5.09 11.06
CA THR A 62 21.08 5.38 11.47
C THR A 62 20.15 5.38 10.25
N GLY A 63 19.35 4.31 10.15
CA GLY A 63 18.24 4.25 9.21
C GLY A 63 18.63 4.02 7.76
N GLN A 64 17.62 3.86 6.93
CA GLN A 64 17.72 3.67 5.49
C GLN A 64 17.23 4.93 4.78
N LYS A 65 17.92 5.38 3.74
CA LYS A 65 17.41 6.44 2.87
C LYS A 65 16.17 5.98 2.14
N VAL A 66 15.16 6.84 2.16
CA VAL A 66 13.86 6.61 1.52
C VAL A 66 13.66 7.65 0.43
N ARG A 67 13.24 7.18 -0.75
CA ARG A 67 12.83 8.07 -1.83
C ARG A 67 11.40 8.54 -1.61
N SER A 68 11.17 9.83 -1.82
CA SER A 68 9.81 10.37 -1.84
C SER A 68 9.00 9.77 -3.01
N PRO A 69 7.66 9.80 -2.96
CA PRO A 69 6.84 9.36 -4.09
C PRO A 69 7.23 10.00 -5.42
N GLY A 70 7.51 11.30 -5.43
CA GLY A 70 7.97 12.00 -6.63
C GLY A 70 9.30 11.46 -7.16
N GLN A 71 10.26 11.23 -6.27
CA GLN A 71 11.56 10.66 -6.65
C GLN A 71 11.42 9.23 -7.20
N VAL A 72 10.55 8.41 -6.62
CA VAL A 72 10.27 7.05 -7.13
C VAL A 72 9.72 7.10 -8.54
N LEU A 73 8.72 7.94 -8.79
CA LEU A 73 8.10 8.05 -10.12
C LEU A 73 9.05 8.64 -11.16
N ASP A 74 9.85 9.64 -10.79
CA ASP A 74 10.79 10.29 -11.70
C ASP A 74 11.97 9.37 -12.05
N ALA A 75 12.51 8.66 -11.06
CA ALA A 75 13.61 7.73 -11.26
C ALA A 75 13.18 6.39 -11.88
N GLY A 76 11.93 6.01 -11.73
CA GLY A 76 11.43 4.70 -12.13
C GLY A 76 12.02 3.55 -11.33
N LEU A 77 12.44 3.81 -10.10
CA LEU A 77 13.23 2.91 -9.27
C LEU A 77 12.77 3.01 -7.82
N ALA A 78 12.61 1.86 -7.16
CA ALA A 78 12.18 1.80 -5.77
C ALA A 78 12.71 0.57 -5.04
N THR A 79 13.04 0.74 -3.76
CA THR A 79 13.26 -0.37 -2.83
C THR A 79 11.92 -0.88 -2.29
N CYS A 80 11.92 -1.99 -1.54
CA CYS A 80 10.70 -2.48 -0.89
C CYS A 80 10.10 -1.44 0.07
N LEU A 81 10.93 -0.72 0.81
CA LEU A 81 10.47 0.34 1.72
C LEU A 81 9.92 1.54 0.95
N ASP A 82 10.57 1.97 -0.12
CA ASP A 82 10.08 3.04 -1.00
C ASP A 82 8.69 2.71 -1.53
N LEU A 83 8.48 1.47 -2.01
CA LEU A 83 7.19 1.01 -2.53
C LEU A 83 6.12 0.92 -1.43
N ALA A 84 6.46 0.38 -0.27
CA ALA A 84 5.53 0.28 0.84
C ALA A 84 5.05 1.65 1.29
N LEU A 85 5.95 2.63 1.38
CA LEU A 85 5.60 4.01 1.74
C LEU A 85 4.81 4.72 0.64
N LEU A 86 5.12 4.47 -0.63
CA LEU A 86 4.35 5.00 -1.76
C LEU A 86 2.90 4.50 -1.71
N PHE A 87 2.70 3.18 -1.52
CA PHE A 87 1.36 2.61 -1.38
C PHE A 87 0.64 3.15 -0.15
N ALA A 88 1.32 3.22 0.99
CA ALA A 88 0.73 3.76 2.22
C ALA A 88 0.25 5.20 2.02
N ALA A 89 1.04 6.03 1.37
CA ALA A 89 0.66 7.42 1.07
C ALA A 89 -0.56 7.49 0.14
N CYS A 90 -0.63 6.64 -0.88
CA CYS A 90 -1.81 6.55 -1.76
C CYS A 90 -3.07 6.12 -0.98
N LEU A 91 -2.93 5.11 -0.11
CA LEU A 91 -4.04 4.61 0.70
C LEU A 91 -4.56 5.67 1.67
N GLU A 92 -3.67 6.39 2.34
CA GLU A 92 -4.05 7.50 3.23
C GLU A 92 -4.78 8.62 2.47
N GLN A 93 -4.27 9.00 1.32
CA GLN A 93 -4.90 10.02 0.49
C GLN A 93 -6.28 9.56 -0.03
N ALA A 94 -6.46 8.26 -0.24
CA ALA A 94 -7.74 7.65 -0.58
C ALA A 94 -8.67 7.47 0.64
N ARG A 95 -8.27 7.94 1.82
CA ARG A 95 -9.00 7.83 3.09
C ARG A 95 -9.16 6.39 3.57
N LEU A 96 -8.19 5.56 3.28
CA LEU A 96 -8.05 4.22 3.82
C LEU A 96 -6.95 4.20 4.88
N ASN A 97 -7.00 3.21 5.77
CA ASN A 97 -6.02 3.07 6.85
C ASN A 97 -4.97 2.04 6.46
N PRO A 98 -3.75 2.46 6.06
CA PRO A 98 -2.68 1.54 5.74
C PRO A 98 -1.97 1.02 6.99
N LEU A 99 -1.29 -0.11 6.83
CA LEU A 99 -0.33 -0.66 7.77
C LEU A 99 1.01 -0.76 7.06
N LEU A 100 2.05 -0.23 7.67
CA LEU A 100 3.42 -0.49 7.24
C LEU A 100 3.95 -1.67 8.05
N ILE A 101 4.23 -2.76 7.36
CA ILE A 101 4.70 -4.00 8.00
C ILE A 101 6.18 -4.16 7.67
N VAL A 102 7.00 -4.15 8.72
CA VAL A 102 8.45 -4.27 8.61
C VAL A 102 8.87 -5.57 9.25
N THR A 103 9.54 -6.39 8.47
CA THR A 103 10.15 -7.63 8.93
C THR A 103 11.66 -7.53 8.78
N ARG A 104 12.37 -8.54 9.24
CA ARG A 104 13.82 -8.58 9.05
C ARG A 104 14.14 -8.67 7.55
N GLY A 105 14.71 -7.62 6.99
CA GLY A 105 15.13 -7.53 5.59
C GLY A 105 14.05 -7.22 4.57
N HIS A 106 12.80 -6.94 5.00
CA HIS A 106 11.71 -6.61 4.08
C HIS A 106 10.70 -5.66 4.70
N ALA A 107 10.05 -4.88 3.84
CA ALA A 107 8.93 -4.02 4.20
C ALA A 107 7.82 -4.16 3.16
N PHE A 108 6.58 -4.17 3.61
CA PHE A 108 5.41 -4.22 2.74
C PHE A 108 4.23 -3.52 3.39
N VAL A 109 3.21 -3.24 2.60
CA VAL A 109 2.03 -2.52 3.04
C VAL A 109 0.85 -3.47 3.23
N GLY A 110 0.08 -3.24 4.29
CA GLY A 110 -1.25 -3.79 4.48
C GLY A 110 -2.28 -2.68 4.49
N VAL A 111 -3.54 -3.04 4.50
CA VAL A 111 -4.65 -2.09 4.59
C VAL A 111 -5.81 -2.72 5.35
N TRP A 112 -6.44 -1.93 6.20
CA TRP A 112 -7.71 -2.30 6.78
C TRP A 112 -8.83 -2.16 5.74
N LEU A 113 -9.64 -3.20 5.57
CA LEU A 113 -10.79 -3.15 4.67
C LEU A 113 -12.04 -2.53 5.31
N ARG A 114 -11.98 -2.26 6.59
CA ARG A 114 -12.98 -1.51 7.35
C ARG A 114 -12.27 -0.35 8.02
N ASP A 115 -13.03 0.64 8.45
CA ASP A 115 -12.49 1.81 9.14
C ASP A 115 -12.03 1.44 10.56
N GLU A 116 -10.94 0.73 10.61
CA GLU A 116 -10.26 0.25 11.82
C GLU A 116 -8.79 0.65 11.78
N GLN A 117 -8.17 0.66 12.94
CA GLN A 117 -6.72 0.83 13.09
C GLN A 117 -6.31 0.33 14.47
N PHE A 118 -5.02 0.08 14.65
CA PHE A 118 -4.49 -0.18 15.98
C PHE A 118 -4.52 1.09 16.84
N SER A 119 -4.73 0.92 18.13
CA SER A 119 -4.70 2.04 19.09
C SER A 119 -3.30 2.61 19.30
N ALA A 120 -2.26 1.83 19.02
CA ALA A 120 -0.86 2.25 19.11
C ALA A 120 -0.28 2.47 17.71
N ALA A 121 0.60 3.47 17.57
CA ALA A 121 1.28 3.76 16.30
C ALA A 121 2.24 2.65 15.87
N VAL A 122 2.82 1.95 16.85
CA VAL A 122 3.73 0.82 16.61
C VAL A 122 3.23 -0.39 17.37
N VAL A 123 3.12 -1.51 16.68
CA VAL A 123 2.73 -2.81 17.24
C VAL A 123 3.81 -3.82 16.87
N ASP A 124 4.48 -4.38 17.88
CA ASP A 124 5.57 -5.34 17.69
C ASP A 124 5.15 -6.80 17.95
N ASP A 125 3.87 -7.02 18.27
CA ASP A 125 3.30 -8.33 18.52
C ASP A 125 2.48 -8.82 17.33
N ILE A 126 2.99 -9.84 16.63
CA ILE A 126 2.31 -10.47 15.49
C ILE A 126 0.96 -11.08 15.85
N THR A 127 0.76 -11.46 17.13
CA THR A 127 -0.52 -12.05 17.57
C THR A 127 -1.64 -11.02 17.54
N ALA A 128 -1.35 -9.75 17.78
CA ALA A 128 -2.32 -8.66 17.66
C ALA A 128 -2.87 -8.55 16.23
N LEU A 129 -2.00 -8.67 15.23
CA LEU A 129 -2.41 -8.69 13.82
C LEU A 129 -3.19 -9.95 13.48
N ARG A 130 -2.73 -11.11 13.90
CA ARG A 130 -3.39 -12.41 13.62
C ARG A 130 -4.80 -12.50 14.18
N LYS A 131 -5.06 -11.90 15.32
CA LYS A 131 -6.42 -11.87 15.93
C LYS A 131 -7.40 -11.08 15.08
N ARG A 132 -6.93 -10.07 14.32
CA ARG A 132 -7.77 -9.17 13.55
C ARG A 132 -7.86 -9.55 12.07
N VAL A 133 -6.88 -10.26 11.54
CA VAL A 133 -6.87 -10.72 10.15
C VAL A 133 -7.44 -12.13 10.09
N LYS A 134 -8.49 -12.32 9.33
CA LYS A 134 -9.08 -13.66 9.08
C LYS A 134 -8.24 -14.42 8.05
N LEU A 135 -6.98 -14.65 8.35
CA LEU A 135 -6.01 -15.36 7.50
C LEU A 135 -6.53 -16.73 7.02
N ARG A 136 -7.30 -17.42 7.87
CA ARG A 136 -7.90 -18.72 7.50
C ARG A 136 -8.81 -18.67 6.27
N ARG A 137 -9.50 -17.54 6.05
CA ARG A 137 -10.36 -17.37 4.86
C ARG A 137 -9.55 -17.10 3.59
N LEU A 138 -8.42 -16.44 3.71
CA LEU A 138 -7.52 -16.16 2.60
C LEU A 138 -6.80 -17.44 2.16
N LEU A 139 -6.30 -18.22 3.10
CA LEU A 139 -5.66 -19.51 2.83
C LEU A 139 -6.64 -20.53 2.23
N ALA A 140 -7.89 -20.60 2.72
CA ALA A 140 -8.91 -21.47 2.20
C ALA A 140 -9.35 -21.13 0.76
N LYS A 141 -9.06 -19.91 0.28
CA LYS A 141 -9.34 -19.48 -1.10
C LYS A 141 -8.15 -19.62 -2.05
N GLY A 142 -7.11 -20.34 -1.66
CA GLY A 142 -5.96 -20.60 -2.51
C GLY A 142 -4.99 -19.42 -2.67
N TRP A 143 -5.06 -18.43 -1.78
CA TRP A 143 -4.08 -17.34 -1.76
C TRP A 143 -2.88 -17.79 -0.94
N SER A 144 -1.74 -17.92 -1.59
CA SER A 144 -0.47 -18.13 -0.90
C SER A 144 0.03 -16.80 -0.30
N VAL A 145 0.48 -16.88 0.92
CA VAL A 145 1.16 -15.77 1.58
C VAL A 145 2.60 -15.70 1.11
#